data_914982e6bd853741bfdad38a93a81b7f
#
_entry.id   914982e6bd853741bfdad38a93a81b7f
#
_cell.length_a   1.000
_cell.length_b   1.000
_cell.length_c   1.000
_cell.angle_alpha   90.00
_cell.angle_beta   90.00
_cell.angle_gamma   90.00
#
_symmetry.space_group_name_H-M   'P 1'
#
loop_
_entity.id
_entity.type
_entity.pdbx_description
1 polymer ?
#
loop_
_entity_poly.entity_id
_entity_poly.type
_entity_poly.pdbx_seq_one_letter_code
_entity_poly.pdbx_strand_id
1 'polypeptide(L)'
;MATRRDGEVPSRPYLQLGVSSNVTYTYDESRKEGERITSVWVNDKPIDPKGTYSVGSGSFLIAGRDNFTELAKGSKPVDSGKINLSAWVDWIKAHKTLKPDFAKRAVSLTTSLHEGTSRDTTFTLGKPADKAVAPDTVDFTSKDAVVNTIMKAQIVQDDKTVDVATTPVKDGWSSVSVKVPTAKGLVSGEATTVFTFPDSGTTVRFAAKLSVPSGDHPGGAVIPAPKPGQSGTPGHDVNLGIPGSDKGSSNGKPGLPKTGV
;
A
#
# COMPACT_ATOMS: atom_id res chain seq x y z
N MET A 1 9.93 12.19 0.98
CA MET A 1 10.05 12.91 2.26
C MET A 1 8.79 13.74 2.46
N ALA A 2 8.19 13.68 3.63
CA ALA A 2 7.08 14.59 3.94
C ALA A 2 7.67 15.98 4.19
N THR A 3 7.17 17.00 3.48
CA THR A 3 7.52 18.38 3.70
C THR A 3 6.47 19.04 4.57
N ARG A 4 6.84 19.78 5.60
CA ARG A 4 5.89 20.57 6.38
C ARG A 4 5.25 21.65 5.51
N ARG A 5 4.07 22.15 5.92
CA ARG A 5 3.37 23.24 5.22
C ARG A 5 4.18 24.54 5.10
N ASP A 6 5.18 24.73 5.97
CA ASP A 6 6.12 25.84 5.98
C ASP A 6 7.36 25.61 5.09
N GLY A 7 7.42 24.48 4.38
CA GLY A 7 8.55 24.11 3.52
C GLY A 7 9.74 23.51 4.26
N GLU A 8 9.69 23.39 5.60
CA GLU A 8 10.77 22.77 6.36
C GLU A 8 10.73 21.24 6.30
N VAL A 9 11.89 20.63 6.21
CA VAL A 9 12.05 19.18 6.34
C VAL A 9 11.89 18.83 7.82
N PRO A 10 11.00 17.87 8.17
CA PRO A 10 10.83 17.45 9.55
C PRO A 10 12.16 16.93 10.13
N SER A 11 12.39 17.15 11.42
CA SER A 11 13.55 16.61 12.14
C SER A 11 13.65 15.08 12.10
N ARG A 12 12.53 14.40 11.87
CA ARG A 12 12.45 12.96 11.59
C ARG A 12 12.29 12.76 10.09
N PRO A 13 13.28 12.16 9.41
CA PRO A 13 13.24 11.99 7.96
C PRO A 13 12.11 11.04 7.51
N TYR A 14 11.60 10.26 8.44
CA TYR A 14 10.57 9.27 8.18
C TYR A 14 9.63 9.12 9.38
N LEU A 15 8.33 9.14 9.10
CA LEU A 15 7.27 8.87 10.06
C LEU A 15 6.20 8.00 9.39
N GLN A 16 6.16 6.73 9.75
CA GLN A 16 5.18 5.79 9.23
C GLN A 16 4.03 5.63 10.23
N LEU A 17 2.81 5.75 9.73
CA LEU A 17 1.63 5.35 10.48
C LEU A 17 1.54 3.81 10.49
N GLY A 18 1.54 3.21 11.67
CA GLY A 18 1.20 1.79 11.84
C GLY A 18 -0.27 1.57 11.50
N VAL A 19 -0.54 0.59 10.67
CA VAL A 19 -1.92 0.20 10.33
C VAL A 19 -2.29 -1.14 10.96
N SER A 20 -3.58 -1.37 11.18
CA SER A 20 -4.12 -2.62 11.72
C SER A 20 -3.91 -3.80 10.76
N SER A 21 -4.00 -5.04 11.28
CA SER A 21 -3.72 -6.27 10.51
C SER A 21 -4.61 -6.47 9.29
N ASN A 22 -5.76 -5.83 9.26
CA ASN A 22 -6.70 -5.89 8.14
C ASN A 22 -6.41 -4.88 7.02
N VAL A 23 -5.38 -4.04 7.16
CA VAL A 23 -5.01 -3.03 6.16
C VAL A 23 -3.61 -3.30 5.65
N THR A 24 -3.44 -3.38 4.34
CA THR A 24 -2.13 -3.42 3.69
C THR A 24 -2.09 -2.41 2.56
N TYR A 25 -0.91 -1.87 2.27
CA TYR A 25 -0.76 -0.95 1.15
C TYR A 25 0.64 -1.05 0.51
N THR A 26 0.69 -0.66 -0.75
CA THR A 26 1.96 -0.50 -1.46
C THR A 26 2.22 0.95 -1.76
N TYR A 27 3.48 1.31 -1.89
CA TYR A 27 3.90 2.66 -2.22
C TYR A 27 5.13 2.66 -3.14
N ASP A 28 5.27 3.75 -3.88
CA ASP A 28 6.41 4.05 -4.72
C ASP A 28 6.89 5.48 -4.39
N GLU A 29 8.00 5.59 -3.70
CA GLU A 29 8.52 6.90 -3.25
C GLU A 29 9.02 7.79 -4.39
N SER A 30 9.32 7.21 -5.56
CA SER A 30 9.75 7.97 -6.74
C SER A 30 8.64 8.84 -7.33
N ARG A 31 7.39 8.57 -6.96
CA ARG A 31 6.23 9.33 -7.40
C ARG A 31 6.12 10.67 -6.66
N LYS A 32 5.35 11.57 -7.24
CA LYS A 32 5.03 12.87 -6.63
C LYS A 32 4.30 12.70 -5.30
N GLU A 33 4.43 13.69 -4.45
CA GLU A 33 3.63 13.77 -3.22
C GLU A 33 2.14 13.70 -3.55
N GLY A 34 1.39 12.89 -2.77
CA GLY A 34 -0.02 12.60 -3.03
C GLY A 34 -0.28 11.42 -3.96
N GLU A 35 0.72 10.97 -4.73
CA GLU A 35 0.59 9.84 -5.68
C GLU A 35 1.42 8.61 -5.28
N ARG A 36 2.09 8.65 -4.12
CA ARG A 36 3.03 7.61 -3.70
C ARG A 36 2.36 6.32 -3.28
N ILE A 37 1.15 6.36 -2.75
CA ILE A 37 0.39 5.15 -2.41
C ILE A 37 -0.16 4.55 -3.70
N THR A 38 0.25 3.34 -4.01
CA THR A 38 -0.06 2.69 -5.28
C THR A 38 -1.18 1.68 -5.19
N SER A 39 -1.42 1.10 -4.01
CA SER A 39 -2.60 0.28 -3.74
C SER A 39 -2.92 0.25 -2.26
N VAL A 40 -4.19 0.08 -1.91
CA VAL A 40 -4.65 -0.13 -0.54
C VAL A 40 -5.64 -1.28 -0.52
N TRP A 41 -5.49 -2.16 0.45
CA TRP A 41 -6.35 -3.33 0.64
C TRP A 41 -6.89 -3.33 2.07
N VAL A 42 -8.20 -3.56 2.21
CA VAL A 42 -8.89 -3.63 3.50
C VAL A 42 -9.64 -4.97 3.56
N ASN A 43 -9.35 -5.79 4.56
CA ASN A 43 -9.92 -7.15 4.68
C ASN A 43 -9.70 -7.97 3.39
N ASP A 44 -8.47 -7.93 2.85
CA ASP A 44 -8.06 -8.64 1.63
C ASP A 44 -8.83 -8.25 0.35
N LYS A 45 -9.51 -7.12 0.36
CA LYS A 45 -10.19 -6.54 -0.80
C LYS A 45 -9.57 -5.19 -1.14
N PRO A 46 -9.48 -4.84 -2.44
CA PRO A 46 -9.04 -3.50 -2.82
C PRO A 46 -9.99 -2.46 -2.22
N ILE A 47 -9.44 -1.35 -1.76
CA ILE A 47 -10.25 -0.25 -1.22
C ILE A 47 -11.18 0.30 -2.32
N ASP A 48 -12.44 0.54 -1.98
CA ASP A 48 -13.34 1.31 -2.86
C ASP A 48 -13.09 2.80 -2.60
N PRO A 49 -12.58 3.57 -3.59
CA PRO A 49 -12.33 4.99 -3.43
C PRO A 49 -13.58 5.82 -3.13
N LYS A 50 -14.77 5.30 -3.45
CA LYS A 50 -16.06 5.91 -3.16
C LYS A 50 -16.68 5.41 -1.86
N GLY A 51 -16.05 4.41 -1.25
CA GLY A 51 -16.50 3.79 -0.02
C GLY A 51 -16.30 4.69 1.20
N THR A 52 -17.07 4.42 2.23
CA THR A 52 -16.91 5.06 3.54
C THR A 52 -16.32 4.07 4.53
N TYR A 53 -15.26 4.48 5.21
CA TYR A 53 -14.53 3.64 6.14
C TYR A 53 -14.45 4.33 7.52
N SER A 54 -14.58 3.56 8.58
CA SER A 54 -14.32 4.05 9.93
C SER A 54 -12.87 3.83 10.31
N VAL A 55 -12.21 4.87 10.81
CA VAL A 55 -10.81 4.82 11.26
C VAL A 55 -10.78 5.05 12.77
N GLY A 56 -10.20 4.07 13.49
CA GLY A 56 -9.91 4.21 14.92
C GLY A 56 -8.42 4.53 15.11
N SER A 57 -8.12 5.58 15.90
CA SER A 57 -6.76 5.97 16.25
C SER A 57 -6.73 6.81 17.52
N GLY A 58 -5.54 7.15 18.01
CA GLY A 58 -5.40 8.09 19.11
C GLY A 58 -5.92 9.50 18.74
N SER A 59 -6.52 10.19 19.67
CA SER A 59 -7.11 11.54 19.47
C SER A 59 -6.11 12.53 18.86
N PHE A 60 -4.84 12.43 19.25
CA PHE A 60 -3.75 13.24 18.71
C PHE A 60 -3.61 13.09 17.18
N LEU A 61 -3.63 11.85 16.68
CA LEU A 61 -3.52 11.56 15.24
C LEU A 61 -4.81 11.93 14.49
N ILE A 62 -5.98 11.64 15.08
CA ILE A 62 -7.29 12.04 14.51
C ILE A 62 -7.38 13.57 14.37
N ALA A 63 -6.74 14.33 15.25
CA ALA A 63 -6.63 15.79 15.13
C ALA A 63 -5.62 16.26 14.06
N GLY A 64 -5.04 15.35 13.26
CA GLY A 64 -4.10 15.68 12.19
C GLY A 64 -2.71 16.06 12.64
N ARG A 65 -2.32 15.69 13.86
CA ARG A 65 -0.98 15.97 14.39
C ARG A 65 0.05 15.06 13.74
N ASP A 66 1.34 15.36 13.94
CA ASP A 66 2.46 14.70 13.29
C ASP A 66 2.34 14.69 11.75
N ASN A 67 1.74 15.74 11.19
CA ASN A 67 1.52 15.90 9.75
C ASN A 67 0.55 14.88 9.10
N PHE A 68 -0.22 14.10 9.89
CA PHE A 68 -1.29 13.24 9.38
C PHE A 68 -2.59 14.02 9.15
N THR A 69 -2.50 15.13 8.42
CA THR A 69 -3.56 16.13 8.24
C THR A 69 -4.84 15.56 7.60
N GLU A 70 -4.72 14.48 6.84
CA GLU A 70 -5.88 13.84 6.20
C GLU A 70 -6.84 13.20 7.22
N LEU A 71 -6.33 12.72 8.36
CA LEU A 71 -7.18 12.16 9.42
C LEU A 71 -8.14 13.20 10.01
N ALA A 72 -7.72 14.47 10.06
CA ALA A 72 -8.57 15.56 10.55
C ALA A 72 -9.71 15.95 9.60
N LYS A 73 -9.69 15.46 8.35
CA LYS A 73 -10.75 15.70 7.37
C LYS A 73 -11.91 14.70 7.49
N GLY A 74 -11.77 13.70 8.37
CA GLY A 74 -12.84 12.74 8.64
C GLY A 74 -14.10 13.40 9.18
N SER A 75 -15.26 12.85 8.83
CA SER A 75 -16.55 13.32 9.32
C SER A 75 -16.97 12.58 10.59
N LYS A 76 -17.76 13.23 11.44
CA LYS A 76 -18.37 12.63 12.65
C LYS A 76 -17.35 11.97 13.60
N PRO A 77 -16.32 12.69 14.06
CA PRO A 77 -15.41 12.14 15.05
C PRO A 77 -16.16 11.83 16.34
N VAL A 78 -15.89 10.65 16.90
CA VAL A 78 -16.45 10.21 18.19
C VAL A 78 -15.29 9.88 19.11
N ASP A 79 -15.25 10.52 20.26
CA ASP A 79 -14.32 10.16 21.33
C ASP A 79 -14.90 8.98 22.11
N SER A 80 -14.17 7.89 22.18
CA SER A 80 -14.57 6.69 22.93
C SER A 80 -14.38 6.85 24.44
N GLY A 81 -13.70 7.88 24.90
CA GLY A 81 -13.28 8.05 26.30
C GLY A 81 -12.28 6.98 26.78
N LYS A 82 -11.79 6.13 25.90
CA LYS A 82 -10.87 5.05 26.24
C LYS A 82 -9.43 5.57 26.32
N ILE A 83 -8.81 5.41 27.46
CA ILE A 83 -7.40 5.77 27.66
C ILE A 83 -6.52 4.75 26.91
N ASN A 84 -5.50 5.20 26.18
CA ASN A 84 -4.61 4.36 25.39
C ASN A 84 -4.01 3.19 26.21
N LEU A 85 -3.52 3.47 27.42
CA LEU A 85 -2.98 2.44 28.29
C LEU A 85 -4.04 1.36 28.62
N SER A 86 -5.26 1.76 28.95
CA SER A 86 -6.35 0.83 29.25
C SER A 86 -6.71 -0.02 28.03
N ALA A 87 -6.73 0.58 26.84
CA ALA A 87 -6.96 -0.16 25.59
C ALA A 87 -5.90 -1.24 25.37
N TRP A 88 -4.63 -0.92 25.59
CA TRP A 88 -3.51 -1.87 25.51
C TRP A 88 -3.64 -3.00 26.53
N VAL A 89 -3.88 -2.67 27.79
CA VAL A 89 -4.02 -3.63 28.88
C VAL A 89 -5.16 -4.61 28.62
N ASP A 90 -6.32 -4.07 28.19
CA ASP A 90 -7.50 -4.90 27.91
C ASP A 90 -7.25 -5.82 26.69
N TRP A 91 -6.59 -5.29 25.67
CA TRP A 91 -6.23 -6.09 24.49
C TRP A 91 -5.26 -7.22 24.83
N ILE A 92 -4.22 -6.94 25.62
CA ILE A 92 -3.25 -7.94 26.08
C ILE A 92 -3.96 -9.00 26.95
N LYS A 93 -4.82 -8.59 27.87
CA LYS A 93 -5.60 -9.53 28.71
C LYS A 93 -6.48 -10.46 27.87
N ALA A 94 -7.14 -9.91 26.84
CA ALA A 94 -7.99 -10.70 25.95
C ALA A 94 -7.23 -11.73 25.13
N HIS A 95 -5.99 -11.40 24.71
CA HIS A 95 -5.16 -12.27 23.88
C HIS A 95 -4.24 -13.22 24.67
N LYS A 96 -4.11 -13.00 25.99
CA LYS A 96 -3.31 -13.81 26.93
C LYS A 96 -1.83 -13.93 26.59
N THR A 97 -1.51 -14.41 25.38
CA THR A 97 -0.14 -14.55 24.86
C THR A 97 0.03 -13.74 23.60
N LEU A 98 1.05 -12.88 23.58
CA LEU A 98 1.42 -12.10 22.41
C LEU A 98 2.63 -12.74 21.74
N LYS A 99 2.57 -12.84 20.42
CA LYS A 99 3.71 -13.18 19.58
C LYS A 99 4.02 -11.97 18.69
N PRO A 100 5.30 -11.71 18.40
CA PRO A 100 5.66 -10.70 17.41
C PRO A 100 4.98 -11.01 16.06
N ASP A 101 4.42 -9.98 15.43
CA ASP A 101 3.92 -10.06 14.06
C ASP A 101 4.96 -9.40 13.15
N PHE A 102 5.61 -10.20 12.33
CA PHE A 102 6.64 -9.76 11.39
C PHE A 102 6.09 -9.51 9.98
N ALA A 103 4.77 -9.60 9.78
CA ALA A 103 4.15 -9.26 8.51
C ALA A 103 4.21 -7.76 8.26
N LYS A 104 4.88 -7.33 7.18
CA LYS A 104 4.85 -5.95 6.74
C LYS A 104 3.53 -5.62 6.07
N ARG A 105 2.94 -4.52 6.48
CA ARG A 105 1.64 -4.02 5.98
C ARG A 105 1.80 -2.85 5.02
N ALA A 106 2.98 -2.27 4.97
CA ALA A 106 3.39 -1.24 4.03
C ALA A 106 4.64 -1.73 3.30
N VAL A 107 4.57 -1.90 1.99
CA VAL A 107 5.67 -2.43 1.18
C VAL A 107 5.95 -1.53 0.00
N SER A 108 7.22 -1.17 -0.20
CA SER A 108 7.66 -0.49 -1.41
C SER A 108 7.51 -1.43 -2.60
N LEU A 109 6.77 -1.01 -3.62
CA LEU A 109 6.54 -1.77 -4.84
C LEU A 109 6.67 -0.85 -6.05
N THR A 110 7.59 -1.20 -6.94
CA THR A 110 7.75 -0.56 -8.24
C THR A 110 7.49 -1.55 -9.35
N THR A 111 7.00 -1.06 -10.47
CA THR A 111 6.71 -1.88 -11.65
C THR A 111 7.41 -1.32 -12.87
N SER A 112 7.93 -2.20 -13.72
CA SER A 112 8.44 -1.85 -15.05
C SER A 112 7.90 -2.79 -16.11
N LEU A 113 7.55 -2.22 -17.26
CA LEU A 113 7.19 -3.00 -18.46
C LEU A 113 8.44 -3.28 -19.26
N HIS A 114 8.63 -4.54 -19.64
CA HIS A 114 9.60 -4.91 -20.67
C HIS A 114 8.88 -4.99 -22.01
N GLU A 115 9.24 -4.08 -22.91
CA GLU A 115 8.75 -4.11 -24.29
C GLU A 115 9.65 -5.04 -25.11
N GLY A 116 9.12 -6.17 -25.51
CA GLY A 116 9.77 -7.20 -26.32
C GLY A 116 8.74 -8.10 -26.98
N THR A 117 9.15 -9.26 -27.47
CA THR A 117 8.25 -10.29 -28.04
C THR A 117 7.28 -10.88 -27.01
N SER A 118 7.58 -10.73 -25.72
CA SER A 118 6.64 -10.96 -24.61
C SER A 118 6.65 -9.73 -23.73
N ARG A 119 5.49 -9.13 -23.52
CA ARG A 119 5.33 -7.99 -22.61
C ARG A 119 5.26 -8.51 -21.20
N ASP A 120 6.35 -8.50 -20.47
CA ASP A 120 6.40 -8.94 -19.09
C ASP A 120 6.34 -7.74 -18.16
N THR A 121 5.63 -7.85 -17.08
CA THR A 121 5.69 -6.87 -16.00
C THR A 121 6.68 -7.36 -14.96
N THR A 122 7.72 -6.57 -14.73
CA THR A 122 8.62 -6.80 -13.60
C THR A 122 8.14 -6.03 -12.39
N PHE A 123 7.98 -6.74 -11.30
CA PHE A 123 7.66 -6.20 -9.98
C PHE A 123 8.91 -6.25 -9.12
N THR A 124 9.25 -5.13 -8.50
CA THR A 124 10.32 -5.04 -7.51
C THR A 124 9.73 -4.63 -6.17
N LEU A 125 9.92 -5.48 -5.16
CA LEU A 125 9.42 -5.29 -3.81
C LEU A 125 10.60 -5.07 -2.86
N GLY A 126 10.52 -4.02 -2.08
CA GLY A 126 11.60 -3.59 -1.21
C GLY A 126 12.71 -2.85 -1.95
N LYS A 127 13.74 -2.46 -1.21
CA LYS A 127 14.97 -1.86 -1.72
C LYS A 127 16.17 -2.52 -1.08
N PRO A 128 17.35 -2.50 -1.74
CA PRO A 128 18.59 -2.95 -1.15
C PRO A 128 18.87 -2.26 0.19
N ALA A 129 19.30 -3.03 1.19
CA ALA A 129 19.50 -2.53 2.55
C ALA A 129 20.53 -1.41 2.68
N ASP A 130 21.51 -1.36 1.78
CA ASP A 130 22.54 -0.31 1.69
C ASP A 130 21.98 1.07 1.29
N LYS A 131 20.80 1.08 0.66
CA LYS A 131 20.09 2.28 0.22
C LYS A 131 18.77 2.47 0.95
N ALA A 132 18.40 1.51 1.77
CA ALA A 132 17.15 1.52 2.50
C ALA A 132 17.29 2.40 3.73
N VAL A 133 16.61 3.52 3.72
CA VAL A 133 16.10 4.03 4.99
C VAL A 133 15.02 3.03 5.41
N ALA A 134 15.23 2.30 6.53
CA ALA A 134 14.16 1.46 7.07
C ALA A 134 12.86 2.26 6.98
N PRO A 135 12.02 1.99 6.12
CA PRO A 135 11.04 0.97 5.93
C PRO A 135 11.01 0.34 4.54
N ASP A 136 11.84 0.77 3.63
CA ASP A 136 11.74 0.37 2.23
C ASP A 136 12.20 -1.08 1.98
N THR A 137 12.88 -1.69 2.94
CA THR A 137 13.20 -3.12 2.91
C THR A 137 11.97 -3.99 3.23
N VAL A 138 11.88 -5.19 2.66
CA VAL A 138 10.88 -6.18 3.09
C VAL A 138 11.23 -6.88 4.39
N ASP A 139 12.45 -6.70 4.89
CA ASP A 139 12.90 -7.22 6.18
C ASP A 139 12.62 -6.23 7.32
N PHE A 140 12.50 -6.74 8.53
CA PHE A 140 12.52 -5.91 9.72
C PHE A 140 13.98 -5.64 10.12
N THR A 141 14.25 -4.42 10.59
CA THR A 141 15.58 -4.00 11.04
C THR A 141 15.78 -4.14 12.55
N SER A 142 14.77 -4.63 13.28
CA SER A 142 14.88 -4.86 14.72
C SER A 142 15.71 -6.10 15.02
N LYS A 143 16.34 -6.11 16.20
CA LYS A 143 17.07 -7.27 16.70
C LYS A 143 16.15 -8.51 16.72
N ASP A 144 16.68 -9.64 16.30
CA ASP A 144 15.98 -10.93 16.23
C ASP A 144 14.75 -10.93 15.29
N ALA A 145 14.66 -9.96 14.39
CA ALA A 145 13.62 -9.93 13.39
C ALA A 145 13.85 -11.00 12.30
N VAL A 146 12.75 -11.43 11.71
CA VAL A 146 12.77 -12.40 10.61
C VAL A 146 13.37 -11.75 9.37
N VAL A 147 14.32 -12.43 8.75
CA VAL A 147 14.86 -12.09 7.43
C VAL A 147 14.17 -12.96 6.39
N ASN A 148 13.63 -12.34 5.36
CA ASN A 148 12.97 -13.06 4.28
C ASN A 148 14.01 -13.67 3.33
N THR A 149 13.83 -14.93 2.98
CA THR A 149 14.73 -15.68 2.09
C THR A 149 14.18 -15.84 0.69
N ILE A 150 12.87 -15.97 0.57
CA ILE A 150 12.17 -16.14 -0.71
C ILE A 150 10.90 -15.28 -0.80
N MET A 151 10.56 -14.94 -2.01
CA MET A 151 9.27 -14.37 -2.40
C MET A 151 8.59 -15.30 -3.40
N LYS A 152 7.32 -15.63 -3.15
CA LYS A 152 6.46 -16.37 -4.09
C LYS A 152 5.53 -15.39 -4.78
N ALA A 153 5.41 -15.50 -6.10
CA ALA A 153 4.48 -14.73 -6.91
C ALA A 153 3.38 -15.65 -7.47
N GLN A 154 2.15 -15.23 -7.29
CA GLN A 154 0.94 -15.95 -7.71
C GLN A 154 -0.01 -15.01 -8.44
N ILE A 155 -0.82 -15.54 -9.34
CA ILE A 155 -1.99 -14.83 -9.90
C ILE A 155 -3.23 -15.50 -9.35
N VAL A 156 -4.11 -14.67 -8.77
CA VAL A 156 -5.42 -15.08 -8.26
C VAL A 156 -6.48 -14.44 -9.14
N GLN A 157 -7.36 -15.26 -9.69
CA GLN A 157 -8.50 -14.85 -10.49
C GLN A 157 -9.69 -15.71 -10.12
N ASP A 158 -10.74 -15.09 -9.59
CA ASP A 158 -11.86 -15.79 -8.99
C ASP A 158 -11.38 -16.82 -7.95
N ASP A 159 -11.75 -18.09 -8.08
CA ASP A 159 -11.34 -19.18 -7.19
C ASP A 159 -10.03 -19.88 -7.61
N LYS A 160 -9.37 -19.37 -8.66
CA LYS A 160 -8.14 -19.95 -9.20
C LYS A 160 -6.91 -19.23 -8.67
N THR A 161 -5.95 -20.01 -8.18
CA THR A 161 -4.62 -19.54 -7.83
C THR A 161 -3.59 -20.23 -8.68
N VAL A 162 -2.75 -19.47 -9.35
CA VAL A 162 -1.71 -19.96 -10.26
C VAL A 162 -0.35 -19.48 -9.79
N ASP A 163 0.53 -20.42 -9.47
CA ASP A 163 1.93 -20.11 -9.16
C ASP A 163 2.65 -19.63 -10.42
N VAL A 164 3.30 -18.48 -10.31
CA VAL A 164 4.04 -17.84 -11.41
C VAL A 164 5.52 -18.03 -11.23
N ALA A 165 6.06 -17.67 -10.08
CA ALA A 165 7.49 -17.74 -9.80
C ALA A 165 7.78 -17.81 -8.29
N THR A 166 8.99 -18.28 -7.99
CA THR A 166 9.62 -18.11 -6.68
C THR A 166 10.99 -17.50 -6.88
N THR A 167 11.28 -16.40 -6.20
CA THR A 167 12.54 -15.67 -6.32
C THR A 167 13.22 -15.51 -4.97
N PRO A 168 14.56 -15.46 -4.93
CA PRO A 168 15.28 -15.19 -3.69
C PRO A 168 15.04 -13.73 -3.24
N VAL A 169 15.01 -13.51 -1.93
CA VAL A 169 15.12 -12.20 -1.31
C VAL A 169 16.58 -12.01 -0.90
N LYS A 170 17.16 -10.88 -1.26
CA LYS A 170 18.51 -10.48 -0.87
C LYS A 170 18.48 -9.06 -0.34
N ASP A 171 19.13 -8.83 0.78
CA ASP A 171 19.27 -7.50 1.37
C ASP A 171 17.92 -6.76 1.48
N GLY A 172 16.87 -7.50 1.82
CA GLY A 172 15.54 -6.96 2.01
C GLY A 172 14.79 -6.52 0.76
N TRP A 173 15.14 -7.06 -0.41
CA TRP A 173 14.39 -6.83 -1.64
C TRP A 173 14.35 -8.05 -2.55
N SER A 174 13.37 -8.09 -3.44
CA SER A 174 13.24 -9.11 -4.48
C SER A 174 12.60 -8.53 -5.73
N SER A 175 12.90 -9.11 -6.88
CA SER A 175 12.32 -8.73 -8.16
C SER A 175 11.89 -9.97 -8.93
N VAL A 176 10.75 -9.86 -9.62
CA VAL A 176 10.17 -10.95 -10.42
C VAL A 176 9.52 -10.42 -11.67
N SER A 177 9.81 -11.05 -12.81
CA SER A 177 9.06 -10.82 -14.05
C SER A 177 7.89 -11.79 -14.13
N VAL A 178 6.68 -11.24 -14.16
CA VAL A 178 5.44 -12.02 -14.18
C VAL A 178 4.95 -12.11 -15.61
N LYS A 179 4.89 -13.35 -16.13
CA LYS A 179 4.22 -13.73 -17.37
C LYS A 179 2.91 -14.40 -17.04
N VAL A 180 1.85 -14.00 -17.69
CA VAL A 180 0.55 -14.69 -17.53
C VAL A 180 0.58 -16.02 -18.27
N PRO A 181 0.55 -17.16 -17.56
CA PRO A 181 0.60 -18.46 -18.24
C PRO A 181 -0.75 -18.75 -18.91
N THR A 182 -0.76 -18.78 -20.23
CA THR A 182 -1.93 -19.10 -21.06
C THR A 182 -2.52 -20.50 -20.82
N ALA A 183 -1.68 -21.43 -20.37
CA ALA A 183 -2.04 -22.86 -20.23
C ALA A 183 -2.73 -23.22 -18.88
N LYS A 184 -2.95 -22.26 -17.96
CA LYS A 184 -3.42 -22.57 -16.61
C LYS A 184 -4.87 -22.13 -16.31
N GLY A 185 -5.67 -21.94 -17.36
CA GLY A 185 -7.10 -21.65 -17.22
C GLY A 185 -7.43 -20.24 -16.70
N LEU A 186 -6.48 -19.31 -16.80
CA LEU A 186 -6.74 -17.88 -16.61
C LEU A 186 -7.44 -17.33 -17.86
N VAL A 187 -8.29 -16.34 -17.66
CA VAL A 187 -9.01 -15.64 -18.73
C VAL A 187 -8.72 -14.14 -18.69
N SER A 188 -9.00 -13.45 -19.80
CA SER A 188 -8.89 -11.99 -19.81
C SER A 188 -9.89 -11.38 -18.83
N GLY A 189 -9.46 -10.43 -18.04
CA GLY A 189 -10.29 -9.79 -17.02
C GLY A 189 -9.50 -9.36 -15.78
N GLU A 190 -10.23 -8.99 -14.75
CA GLU A 190 -9.64 -8.60 -13.47
C GLU A 190 -8.97 -9.79 -12.78
N ALA A 191 -7.83 -9.54 -12.17
CA ALA A 191 -7.08 -10.52 -11.38
C ALA A 191 -6.24 -9.81 -10.33
N THR A 192 -5.67 -10.57 -9.42
CA THR A 192 -4.74 -10.07 -8.40
C THR A 192 -3.42 -10.80 -8.52
N THR A 193 -2.33 -10.06 -8.65
CA THR A 193 -1.00 -10.60 -8.42
C THR A 193 -0.71 -10.55 -6.92
N VAL A 194 -0.37 -11.70 -6.34
CA VAL A 194 -0.11 -11.85 -4.92
C VAL A 194 1.35 -12.24 -4.72
N PHE A 195 2.05 -11.49 -3.88
CA PHE A 195 3.41 -11.79 -3.48
C PHE A 195 3.41 -12.17 -2.00
N THR A 196 3.99 -13.31 -1.66
CA THR A 196 4.10 -13.77 -0.28
C THR A 196 5.55 -13.97 0.10
N PHE A 197 5.89 -13.57 1.32
CA PHE A 197 7.17 -13.79 1.97
C PHE A 197 6.93 -14.74 3.15
N PRO A 198 7.12 -16.05 2.95
CA PRO A 198 6.72 -17.05 3.96
C PRO A 198 7.39 -16.89 5.32
N ASP A 199 8.65 -16.40 5.33
CA ASP A 199 9.42 -16.28 6.58
C ASP A 199 8.79 -15.26 7.54
N SER A 200 8.33 -14.11 7.02
CA SER A 200 7.69 -13.04 7.81
C SER A 200 6.16 -13.11 7.83
N GLY A 201 5.55 -13.90 6.95
CA GLY A 201 4.10 -13.88 6.73
C GLY A 201 3.59 -12.66 5.96
N THR A 202 4.50 -11.84 5.40
CA THR A 202 4.12 -10.66 4.62
C THR A 202 3.41 -11.09 3.34
N THR A 203 2.27 -10.46 3.05
CA THR A 203 1.51 -10.65 1.82
C THR A 203 1.24 -9.29 1.17
N VAL A 204 1.60 -9.16 -0.09
CA VAL A 204 1.40 -7.97 -0.91
C VAL A 204 0.46 -8.30 -2.05
N ARG A 205 -0.55 -7.50 -2.26
CA ARG A 205 -1.54 -7.69 -3.33
C ARG A 205 -1.49 -6.52 -4.30
N PHE A 206 -1.57 -6.83 -5.58
CA PHE A 206 -1.60 -5.86 -6.66
C PHE A 206 -2.72 -6.22 -7.63
N ALA A 207 -3.72 -5.33 -7.75
CA ALA A 207 -4.80 -5.50 -8.72
C ALA A 207 -4.26 -5.38 -10.14
N ALA A 208 -4.60 -6.32 -10.98
CA ALA A 208 -4.14 -6.41 -12.36
C ALA A 208 -5.30 -6.72 -13.31
N LYS A 209 -5.18 -6.29 -14.54
CA LYS A 209 -6.09 -6.70 -15.61
C LYS A 209 -5.34 -7.59 -16.57
N LEU A 210 -5.75 -8.84 -16.64
CA LEU A 210 -5.14 -9.81 -17.54
C LEU A 210 -5.64 -9.61 -18.96
N SER A 211 -4.72 -9.76 -19.93
CA SER A 211 -5.05 -9.93 -21.34
C SER A 211 -4.49 -11.27 -21.76
N VAL A 212 -5.36 -12.26 -21.88
CA VAL A 212 -4.99 -13.59 -22.36
C VAL A 212 -5.22 -13.63 -23.88
N PRO A 213 -4.19 -13.93 -24.70
CA PRO A 213 -4.39 -14.05 -26.14
C PRO A 213 -5.42 -15.12 -26.46
N SER A 214 -6.41 -14.81 -27.27
CA SER A 214 -7.33 -15.80 -27.84
C SER A 214 -6.52 -16.66 -28.84
N GLY A 215 -6.38 -17.92 -28.52
CA GLY A 215 -5.71 -19.01 -29.20
C GLY A 215 -4.94 -18.73 -30.50
N ASP A 216 -3.76 -19.33 -30.66
CA ASP A 216 -2.84 -19.43 -31.80
C ASP A 216 -1.61 -18.53 -31.84
N HIS A 217 -1.28 -17.81 -30.80
CA HIS A 217 0.07 -17.20 -30.73
C HIS A 217 0.85 -17.72 -29.52
N PRO A 218 2.06 -18.28 -29.69
CA PRO A 218 2.93 -18.67 -28.59
C PRO A 218 3.63 -17.44 -28.01
N GLY A 219 2.86 -16.56 -27.41
CA GLY A 219 3.37 -15.36 -26.76
C GLY A 219 2.54 -15.08 -25.52
N GLY A 220 3.19 -15.15 -24.37
CA GLY A 220 2.54 -14.98 -23.07
C GLY A 220 1.70 -13.70 -22.97
N ALA A 221 0.60 -13.81 -22.29
CA ALA A 221 -0.27 -12.67 -21.97
C ALA A 221 0.41 -11.72 -20.98
N VAL A 222 0.07 -10.47 -21.07
CA VAL A 222 0.74 -9.35 -20.42
C VAL A 222 -0.15 -8.76 -19.34
N ILE A 223 0.43 -8.48 -18.19
CA ILE A 223 -0.14 -7.59 -17.19
C ILE A 223 0.31 -6.18 -17.55
N PRO A 224 -0.58 -5.27 -17.99
CA PRO A 224 -0.19 -3.88 -18.24
C PRO A 224 0.12 -3.21 -16.90
N ALA A 225 1.37 -2.78 -16.70
CA ALA A 225 1.70 -1.88 -15.63
C ALA A 225 1.19 -0.47 -15.96
N PRO A 226 0.78 0.32 -14.96
CA PRO A 226 0.44 1.71 -15.18
C PRO A 226 1.67 2.45 -15.71
N LYS A 227 1.54 3.16 -16.83
CA LYS A 227 2.60 4.00 -17.38
C LYS A 227 2.96 5.10 -16.38
N PRO A 228 4.24 5.37 -16.11
CA PRO A 228 4.63 6.57 -15.40
C PRO A 228 4.14 7.80 -16.18
N GLY A 229 3.28 8.62 -15.57
CA GLY A 229 2.85 9.92 -16.11
C GLY A 229 1.65 9.95 -17.06
N GLN A 230 0.95 8.85 -17.30
CA GLN A 230 -0.39 8.90 -17.89
C GLN A 230 -1.41 8.39 -16.88
N SER A 231 -2.37 9.24 -16.52
CA SER A 231 -3.62 8.86 -15.87
C SER A 231 -4.45 8.06 -16.89
N GLY A 232 -4.12 6.81 -17.07
CA GLY A 232 -4.83 5.87 -17.89
C GLY A 232 -5.33 4.77 -17.01
N THR A 233 -6.58 4.69 -16.81
CA THR A 233 -7.34 3.72 -16.05
C THR A 233 -6.96 2.30 -16.47
N PRO A 234 -6.21 1.56 -15.64
CA PRO A 234 -6.43 0.13 -15.55
C PRO A 234 -7.39 -0.02 -14.40
N GLY A 235 -8.55 -0.55 -14.65
CA GLY A 235 -9.64 -0.72 -13.74
C GLY A 235 -9.43 -0.11 -12.37
N HIS A 236 -9.96 1.09 -12.15
CA HIS A 236 -9.85 1.95 -10.97
C HIS A 236 -8.46 2.53 -10.69
N ASP A 237 -8.20 3.73 -11.26
CA ASP A 237 -7.39 4.70 -10.57
C ASP A 237 -7.90 4.79 -9.13
N VAL A 238 -7.14 4.28 -8.21
CA VAL A 238 -7.35 4.56 -6.80
C VAL A 238 -6.86 5.99 -6.60
N ASN A 239 -7.59 6.93 -7.17
CA ASN A 239 -7.55 8.30 -6.74
C ASN A 239 -8.17 8.26 -5.33
N LEU A 240 -7.32 8.15 -4.32
CA LEU A 240 -7.69 8.48 -2.96
C LEU A 240 -8.06 9.96 -3.02
N GLY A 241 -9.32 10.23 -3.40
CA GLY A 241 -9.83 11.56 -3.67
C GLY A 241 -9.55 12.50 -2.52
N ILE A 242 -8.44 13.18 -2.64
CA ILE A 242 -8.27 14.49 -2.05
C ILE A 242 -9.12 15.37 -2.94
N PRO A 243 -10.24 15.95 -2.48
CA PRO A 243 -11.03 16.86 -3.27
C PRO A 243 -10.11 17.95 -3.78
N GLY A 244 -9.98 18.06 -5.09
CA GLY A 244 -9.19 19.07 -5.75
C GLY A 244 -9.62 20.45 -5.28
N SER A 245 -8.66 21.31 -5.13
CA SER A 245 -8.82 22.74 -4.98
C SER A 245 -9.54 23.30 -6.23
N ASP A 246 -10.86 23.42 -6.15
CA ASP A 246 -11.59 24.30 -7.07
C ASP A 246 -11.17 25.74 -6.81
N LYS A 247 -10.50 26.32 -7.77
CA LYS A 247 -10.31 27.76 -7.87
C LYS A 247 -11.65 28.39 -8.26
N GLY A 248 -12.37 28.86 -7.26
CA GLY A 248 -13.62 29.64 -7.41
C GLY A 248 -13.58 30.85 -6.49
N SER A 249 -13.22 31.94 -7.06
CA SER A 249 -13.52 33.38 -6.80
C SER A 249 -14.39 33.73 -5.60
N SER A 250 -13.82 34.64 -4.78
CA SER A 250 -14.37 35.87 -4.17
C SER A 250 -15.41 35.80 -3.03
N ASN A 251 -15.02 36.54 -2.00
CA ASN A 251 -15.79 37.37 -1.08
C ASN A 251 -16.51 36.74 0.12
N GLY A 252 -16.10 37.21 1.28
CA GLY A 252 -16.93 37.24 2.48
C GLY A 252 -16.25 36.75 3.74
N LYS A 253 -15.51 37.61 4.44
CA LYS A 253 -15.23 37.42 5.86
C LYS A 253 -16.52 37.45 6.67
N PRO A 254 -16.67 36.57 7.62
CA PRO A 254 -17.20 36.94 8.93
C PRO A 254 -16.20 36.63 10.04
N GLY A 255 -16.20 37.53 11.01
CA GLY A 255 -15.26 37.58 12.09
C GLY A 255 -15.41 36.45 13.14
N LEU A 256 -14.30 36.18 13.79
CA LEU A 256 -14.16 35.31 14.95
C LEU A 256 -14.95 35.89 16.14
N PRO A 257 -15.69 35.09 16.92
CA PRO A 257 -16.12 35.49 18.23
C PRO A 257 -14.96 35.45 19.23
N LYS A 258 -14.75 36.55 19.92
CA LYS A 258 -13.91 36.64 21.11
C LYS A 258 -14.62 35.88 22.23
N THR A 259 -13.99 34.86 22.79
CA THR A 259 -14.32 34.36 24.11
C THR A 259 -13.31 34.91 25.10
N GLY A 260 -13.79 35.77 25.98
CA GLY A 260 -13.10 36.17 27.18
C GLY A 260 -13.32 35.15 28.32
N VAL A 261 -12.40 35.24 29.24
CA VAL A 261 -12.16 34.60 30.53
C VAL A 261 -11.39 33.30 30.48
#